data_fb67985a4a3e741504930c5c9b2f25f3
#
_entry.id   fb67985a4a3e741504930c5c9b2f25f3
#
_cell.length_a   1.000
_cell.length_b   1.000
_cell.length_c   1.000
_cell.angle_alpha   90.00
_cell.angle_beta   90.00
_cell.angle_gamma   90.00
#
_symmetry.space_group_name_H-M   'P 1'
#
loop_
_entity.id
_entity.type
_entity.pdbx_description
1 polymer ?
#
loop_
_entity_poly.entity_id
_entity_poly.type
_entity_poly.pdbx_seq_one_letter_code
_entity_poly.pdbx_strand_id
1 'polypeptide(L)'
;VQTCALPISITLKDDDKLISVSQSSGEESVYVVTKKGKSITFHEDDVRSMGRSAGGVRAITLDKDDEVVSMELDSIGERELLVMTKKGFGKRTSLDEYRLQTRGGKGVSTYDKTKFSKTGELVGATLVSKDDEIMLINSNGVIIRIRANEISKSGRTKIGKAHV
;
A
#
# COMPACT_ATOMS: atom_id res chain seq x y z
N VAL A 1 36.22 21.43 4.69
CA VAL A 1 34.96 20.72 4.92
C VAL A 1 34.51 20.11 3.63
N GLN A 2 34.67 18.80 3.52
CA GLN A 2 34.21 18.05 2.36
C GLN A 2 32.68 17.91 2.50
N THR A 3 31.92 18.72 1.78
CA THR A 3 30.47 18.56 1.63
C THR A 3 30.25 17.26 0.86
N CYS A 4 29.92 16.19 1.58
CA CYS A 4 29.43 14.97 0.98
C CYS A 4 28.07 15.29 0.36
N ALA A 5 28.05 15.53 -0.97
CA ALA A 5 26.80 15.68 -1.69
C ALA A 5 26.05 14.34 -1.61
N LEU A 6 24.93 14.32 -0.92
CA LEU A 6 24.07 13.14 -0.87
C LEU A 6 23.62 12.78 -2.30
N PRO A 7 23.76 11.53 -2.75
CA PRO A 7 23.34 11.14 -4.07
C PRO A 7 21.81 11.32 -4.21
N ILE A 8 21.40 12.08 -5.21
CA ILE A 8 19.98 12.23 -5.57
C ILE A 8 19.51 10.88 -6.15
N SER A 9 18.45 10.33 -5.57
CA SER A 9 17.88 9.05 -5.99
C SER A 9 16.70 9.20 -6.96
N ILE A 10 15.93 10.28 -6.81
CA ILE A 10 14.74 10.57 -7.61
C ILE A 10 14.45 12.07 -7.57
N THR A 11 13.87 12.61 -8.65
CA THR A 11 13.35 13.98 -8.68
C THR A 11 11.87 13.95 -8.29
N LEU A 12 11.54 14.57 -7.16
CA LEU A 12 10.15 14.75 -6.72
C LEU A 12 9.58 16.04 -7.34
N LYS A 13 8.27 16.04 -7.59
CA LYS A 13 7.54 17.26 -7.91
C LYS A 13 7.30 18.05 -6.64
N ASP A 14 6.98 19.37 -6.80
CA ASP A 14 6.58 20.20 -5.67
C ASP A 14 5.40 19.54 -4.93
N ASP A 15 5.46 19.55 -3.60
CA ASP A 15 4.48 18.95 -2.69
C ASP A 15 4.41 17.40 -2.68
N ASP A 16 5.17 16.70 -3.51
CA ASP A 16 5.26 15.24 -3.46
C ASP A 16 6.15 14.75 -2.30
N LYS A 17 5.85 13.55 -1.80
CA LYS A 17 6.61 12.90 -0.72
C LYS A 17 6.98 11.48 -1.10
N LEU A 18 8.19 11.08 -0.73
CA LEU A 18 8.59 9.68 -0.82
C LEU A 18 7.88 8.89 0.29
N ILE A 19 7.03 7.94 -0.08
CA ILE A 19 6.22 7.15 0.87
C ILE A 19 6.81 5.77 1.14
N SER A 20 7.51 5.17 0.18
CA SER A 20 8.09 3.83 0.31
C SER A 20 9.29 3.65 -0.60
N VAL A 21 10.20 2.79 -0.18
CA VAL A 21 11.32 2.28 -0.97
C VAL A 21 11.44 0.79 -0.69
N SER A 22 11.53 -0.01 -1.73
CA SER A 22 11.73 -1.45 -1.61
C SER A 22 12.76 -1.92 -2.63
N GLN A 23 13.52 -2.92 -2.25
CA GLN A 23 14.41 -3.63 -3.17
C GLN A 23 13.60 -4.71 -3.89
N SER A 24 13.74 -4.82 -5.20
CA SER A 24 13.09 -5.85 -6.01
C SER A 24 14.12 -6.81 -6.62
N SER A 25 13.68 -8.02 -6.95
CA SER A 25 14.51 -9.06 -7.60
C SER A 25 14.37 -9.08 -9.13
N GLY A 26 13.35 -8.43 -9.68
CA GLY A 26 13.02 -8.47 -11.10
C GLY A 26 11.81 -9.34 -11.44
N GLU A 27 11.19 -10.00 -10.46
CA GLU A 27 10.09 -10.96 -10.67
C GLU A 27 8.86 -10.70 -9.79
N GLU A 28 8.80 -9.53 -9.13
CA GLU A 28 7.72 -9.23 -8.22
C GLU A 28 6.51 -8.56 -8.88
N SER A 29 5.35 -8.80 -8.27
CA SER A 29 4.15 -8.00 -8.47
C SER A 29 4.16 -6.80 -7.52
N VAL A 30 3.86 -5.63 -8.05
CA VAL A 30 3.79 -4.37 -7.31
C VAL A 30 2.35 -4.09 -6.93
N TYR A 31 2.08 -3.92 -5.65
CA TYR A 31 0.77 -3.57 -5.10
C TYR A 31 0.80 -2.13 -4.60
N VAL A 32 0.04 -1.25 -5.21
CA VAL A 32 -0.08 0.15 -4.80
C VAL A 32 -1.47 0.39 -4.24
N VAL A 33 -1.57 0.94 -3.04
CA VAL A 33 -2.84 1.20 -2.34
C VAL A 33 -3.01 2.69 -2.11
N THR A 34 -4.23 3.19 -2.31
CA THR A 34 -4.56 4.60 -2.11
C THR A 34 -5.42 4.82 -0.87
N LYS A 35 -5.35 6.02 -0.33
CA LYS A 35 -6.13 6.48 0.83
C LYS A 35 -7.64 6.30 0.65
N LYS A 36 -8.16 6.55 -0.56
CA LYS A 36 -9.59 6.38 -0.90
C LYS A 36 -9.96 4.96 -1.30
N GLY A 37 -9.12 3.97 -0.94
CA GLY A 37 -9.48 2.55 -1.03
C GLY A 37 -9.40 1.97 -2.44
N LYS A 38 -8.53 2.49 -3.28
CA LYS A 38 -8.16 1.88 -4.56
C LYS A 38 -6.87 1.08 -4.40
N SER A 39 -6.72 0.07 -5.23
CA SER A 39 -5.46 -0.66 -5.38
C SER A 39 -5.22 -0.99 -6.85
N ILE A 40 -3.98 -0.92 -7.28
CA ILE A 40 -3.55 -1.43 -8.58
C ILE A 40 -2.42 -2.43 -8.37
N THR A 41 -2.44 -3.49 -9.17
CA THR A 41 -1.39 -4.52 -9.17
C THR A 41 -0.86 -4.67 -10.58
N PHE A 42 0.44 -4.58 -10.75
CA PHE A 42 1.13 -4.75 -12.02
C PHE A 42 2.47 -5.43 -11.79
N HIS A 43 3.05 -6.01 -12.84
CA HIS A 43 4.37 -6.62 -12.76
C HIS A 43 5.46 -5.54 -12.78
N GLU A 44 6.55 -5.73 -12.04
CA GLU A 44 7.63 -4.74 -11.99
C GLU A 44 8.31 -4.51 -13.36
N ASP A 45 8.28 -5.48 -14.29
CA ASP A 45 8.74 -5.32 -15.66
C ASP A 45 8.03 -4.19 -16.42
N ASP A 46 6.83 -3.81 -15.99
CA ASP A 46 6.13 -2.63 -16.51
C ASP A 46 6.85 -1.32 -16.13
N VAL A 47 7.82 -1.38 -15.20
CA VAL A 47 8.61 -0.25 -14.74
C VAL A 47 10.02 -0.34 -15.32
N ARG A 48 10.29 0.43 -16.36
CA ARG A 48 11.63 0.46 -16.94
C ARG A 48 12.67 0.98 -15.94
N SER A 49 13.86 0.43 -15.98
CA SER A 49 15.02 0.97 -15.26
C SER A 49 15.30 2.42 -15.67
N MET A 50 15.55 3.30 -14.73
CA MET A 50 15.75 4.73 -14.96
C MET A 50 16.95 5.25 -14.15
N GLY A 51 17.58 6.32 -14.67
CA GLY A 51 18.68 6.99 -13.98
C GLY A 51 18.19 7.79 -12.75
N ARG A 52 19.14 8.16 -11.90
CA ARG A 52 18.91 8.84 -10.62
C ARG A 52 18.14 10.17 -10.70
N SER A 53 18.22 10.89 -11.81
CA SER A 53 17.52 12.17 -12.03
C SER A 53 16.15 12.01 -12.68
N ALA A 54 15.66 10.79 -12.86
CA ALA A 54 14.37 10.56 -13.48
C ALA A 54 13.21 10.94 -12.54
N GLY A 55 12.12 11.45 -13.10
CA GLY A 55 10.89 11.77 -12.38
C GLY A 55 9.95 10.58 -12.15
N GLY A 56 10.41 9.35 -12.46
CA GLY A 56 9.62 8.14 -12.31
C GLY A 56 8.53 7.96 -13.36
N VAL A 57 7.67 6.98 -13.13
CA VAL A 57 6.52 6.64 -13.98
C VAL A 57 5.26 6.53 -13.12
N ARG A 58 4.12 6.83 -13.73
CA ARG A 58 2.84 6.74 -13.02
C ARG A 58 2.47 5.30 -12.73
N ALA A 59 2.29 4.96 -11.47
CA ALA A 59 1.81 3.65 -11.04
C ALA A 59 0.28 3.53 -11.13
N ILE A 60 -0.44 4.54 -10.64
CA ILE A 60 -1.91 4.59 -10.59
C ILE A 60 -2.43 5.98 -10.98
N THR A 61 -3.60 6.04 -11.58
CA THR A 61 -4.34 7.29 -11.78
C THR A 61 -5.21 7.54 -10.57
N LEU A 62 -4.89 8.59 -9.82
CA LEU A 62 -5.60 8.98 -8.59
C LEU A 62 -6.90 9.72 -8.92
N ASP A 63 -7.93 9.49 -8.11
CA ASP A 63 -9.12 10.34 -8.07
C ASP A 63 -8.76 11.70 -7.42
N LYS A 64 -9.64 12.69 -7.54
CA LYS A 64 -9.44 14.01 -6.88
C LYS A 64 -9.25 13.83 -5.37
N ASP A 65 -8.25 14.50 -4.83
CA ASP A 65 -7.88 14.48 -3.40
C ASP A 65 -7.57 13.07 -2.85
N ASP A 66 -7.11 12.15 -3.70
CA ASP A 66 -6.61 10.83 -3.31
C ASP A 66 -5.07 10.83 -3.32
N GLU A 67 -4.47 10.00 -2.49
CA GLU A 67 -3.02 9.85 -2.38
C GLU A 67 -2.65 8.38 -2.20
N VAL A 68 -1.44 8.02 -2.58
CA VAL A 68 -0.90 6.67 -2.34
C VAL A 68 -0.50 6.59 -0.87
N VAL A 69 -0.90 5.52 -0.18
CA VAL A 69 -0.57 5.29 1.23
C VAL A 69 0.37 4.12 1.45
N SER A 70 0.49 3.22 0.48
CA SER A 70 1.40 2.08 0.56
C SER A 70 1.79 1.56 -0.82
N MET A 71 3.00 0.99 -0.89
CA MET A 71 3.49 0.20 -2.01
C MET A 71 4.18 -1.04 -1.43
N GLU A 72 3.77 -2.22 -1.90
CA GLU A 72 4.27 -3.51 -1.47
C GLU A 72 4.71 -4.35 -2.67
N LEU A 73 5.66 -5.25 -2.45
CA LEU A 73 6.17 -6.19 -3.46
C LEU A 73 5.90 -7.63 -3.02
N ASP A 74 5.49 -8.48 -3.94
CA ASP A 74 5.30 -9.91 -3.69
C ASP A 74 5.68 -10.76 -4.91
N SER A 75 6.48 -11.78 -4.68
CA SER A 75 6.89 -12.78 -5.69
C SER A 75 6.20 -14.13 -5.49
N ILE A 76 5.69 -14.42 -4.30
CA ILE A 76 5.27 -15.76 -3.89
C ILE A 76 3.75 -15.94 -4.01
N GLY A 77 2.96 -14.87 -3.91
CA GLY A 77 1.49 -14.92 -3.99
C GLY A 77 0.79 -15.57 -2.79
N GLU A 78 1.52 -16.01 -1.77
CA GLU A 78 0.95 -16.68 -0.59
C GLU A 78 0.55 -15.72 0.53
N ARG A 79 0.98 -14.46 0.44
CA ARG A 79 0.66 -13.45 1.43
C ARG A 79 -0.74 -12.87 1.23
N GLU A 80 -1.21 -12.12 2.17
CA GLU A 80 -2.50 -11.43 2.14
C GLU A 80 -2.28 -9.93 2.29
N LEU A 81 -3.06 -9.13 1.57
CA LEU A 81 -3.02 -7.68 1.73
C LEU A 81 -3.83 -7.29 2.96
N LEU A 82 -3.14 -6.83 4.00
CA LEU A 82 -3.74 -6.17 5.15
C LEU A 82 -3.93 -4.70 4.84
N VAL A 83 -5.13 -4.18 5.06
CA VAL A 83 -5.43 -2.75 4.99
C VAL A 83 -5.98 -2.28 6.32
N MET A 84 -5.55 -1.07 6.74
CA MET A 84 -5.98 -0.44 7.99
C MET A 84 -6.54 0.95 7.72
N THR A 85 -7.56 1.32 8.49
CA THR A 85 -8.23 2.62 8.40
C THR A 85 -7.89 3.51 9.60
N LYS A 86 -8.12 4.81 9.44
CA LYS A 86 -7.86 5.83 10.46
C LYS A 86 -8.56 5.55 11.80
N LYS A 87 -9.71 4.87 11.79
CA LYS A 87 -10.46 4.54 13.00
C LYS A 87 -10.24 3.09 13.47
N GLY A 88 -9.11 2.46 13.10
CA GLY A 88 -8.69 1.16 13.60
C GLY A 88 -9.43 -0.04 13.01
N PHE A 89 -10.16 0.11 11.91
CA PHE A 89 -10.75 -1.03 11.22
C PHE A 89 -9.71 -1.65 10.29
N GLY A 90 -9.53 -2.96 10.38
CA GLY A 90 -8.59 -3.72 9.58
C GLY A 90 -9.20 -4.96 8.95
N LYS A 91 -8.68 -5.36 7.83
CA LYS A 91 -8.99 -6.65 7.19
C LYS A 91 -7.82 -7.16 6.38
N ARG A 92 -7.78 -8.47 6.20
CA ARG A 92 -6.89 -9.16 5.27
C ARG A 92 -7.68 -9.62 4.04
N THR A 93 -7.07 -9.53 2.88
CA THR A 93 -7.67 -9.98 1.60
C THR A 93 -6.64 -10.80 0.84
N SER A 94 -7.04 -11.96 0.29
CA SER A 94 -6.17 -12.77 -0.56
C SER A 94 -5.68 -11.97 -1.76
N LEU A 95 -4.41 -12.15 -2.13
CA LEU A 95 -3.83 -11.51 -3.31
C LEU A 95 -4.48 -11.97 -4.61
N ASP A 96 -5.07 -13.17 -4.65
CA ASP A 96 -5.82 -13.69 -5.79
C ASP A 96 -7.00 -12.79 -6.21
N GLU A 97 -7.51 -11.98 -5.28
CA GLU A 97 -8.57 -11.02 -5.59
C GLU A 97 -8.06 -9.78 -6.34
N TYR A 98 -6.74 -9.60 -6.45
CA TYR A 98 -6.09 -8.46 -7.10
C TYR A 98 -5.47 -8.89 -8.43
N ARG A 99 -6.28 -8.80 -9.49
CA ARG A 99 -5.81 -9.13 -10.83
C ARG A 99 -4.67 -8.21 -11.27
N LEU A 100 -3.74 -8.72 -12.03
CA LEU A 100 -2.74 -7.91 -12.73
C LEU A 100 -3.43 -6.93 -13.69
N GLN A 101 -2.95 -5.72 -13.74
CA GLN A 101 -3.45 -4.63 -14.56
C GLN A 101 -2.30 -3.90 -15.23
N THR A 102 -2.58 -3.19 -16.30
CA THR A 102 -1.60 -2.27 -16.87
C THR A 102 -1.36 -1.11 -15.91
N ARG A 103 -0.08 -0.81 -15.67
CA ARG A 103 0.35 0.33 -14.86
C ARG A 103 -0.30 1.64 -15.32
N GLY A 104 -0.58 2.55 -14.39
CA GLY A 104 -1.16 3.85 -14.68
C GLY A 104 -2.69 3.84 -14.80
N GLY A 105 -3.35 2.68 -14.67
CA GLY A 105 -4.80 2.55 -14.64
C GLY A 105 -5.44 3.15 -13.39
N LYS A 106 -6.77 3.07 -13.29
CA LYS A 106 -7.55 3.56 -12.12
C LYS A 106 -7.58 2.57 -10.95
N GLY A 107 -7.02 1.37 -11.15
CA GLY A 107 -7.06 0.31 -10.13
C GLY A 107 -8.46 -0.25 -9.88
N VAL A 108 -8.55 -1.12 -8.88
CA VAL A 108 -9.79 -1.74 -8.38
C VAL A 108 -10.06 -1.29 -6.94
N SER A 109 -11.31 -1.37 -6.50
CA SER A 109 -11.63 -1.05 -5.11
C SER A 109 -11.11 -2.14 -4.18
N THR A 110 -10.33 -1.76 -3.19
CA THR A 110 -9.84 -2.63 -2.10
C THR A 110 -10.60 -2.39 -0.79
N TYR A 111 -11.37 -1.32 -0.72
CA TYR A 111 -12.20 -0.99 0.44
C TYR A 111 -13.48 -0.27 -0.01
N ASP A 112 -14.58 -0.46 0.73
CA ASP A 112 -15.84 0.22 0.43
C ASP A 112 -15.81 1.67 0.95
N LYS A 113 -15.54 2.60 0.04
CA LYS A 113 -15.47 4.03 0.37
C LYS A 113 -16.78 4.62 0.92
N THR A 114 -17.94 3.98 0.69
CA THR A 114 -19.22 4.44 1.27
C THR A 114 -19.24 4.31 2.78
N LYS A 115 -18.31 3.56 3.34
CA LYS A 115 -18.20 3.31 4.80
C LYS A 115 -17.17 4.19 5.49
N PHE A 116 -16.49 5.07 4.78
CA PHE A 116 -15.47 5.95 5.37
C PHE A 116 -16.00 6.88 6.47
N SER A 117 -17.29 7.23 6.44
CA SER A 117 -17.92 7.96 7.55
C SER A 117 -17.80 7.20 8.89
N LYS A 118 -17.93 5.87 8.84
CA LYS A 118 -17.79 4.96 9.98
C LYS A 118 -16.34 4.61 10.30
N THR A 119 -15.56 4.24 9.29
CA THR A 119 -14.24 3.61 9.46
C THR A 119 -13.07 4.59 9.30
N GLY A 120 -13.30 5.73 8.71
CA GLY A 120 -12.23 6.59 8.21
C GLY A 120 -11.62 6.05 6.92
N GLU A 121 -10.80 6.86 6.28
CA GLU A 121 -10.01 6.51 5.10
C GLU A 121 -8.88 5.53 5.45
N LEU A 122 -8.27 4.91 4.44
CA LEU A 122 -7.12 4.04 4.65
C LEU A 122 -5.91 4.89 5.08
N VAL A 123 -5.14 4.36 6.01
CA VAL A 123 -3.90 4.98 6.51
C VAL A 123 -2.67 4.16 6.19
N GLY A 124 -2.85 2.90 5.81
CA GLY A 124 -1.75 2.03 5.43
C GLY A 124 -2.25 0.68 4.94
N ALA A 125 -1.37 0.01 4.22
CA ALA A 125 -1.53 -1.37 3.80
C ALA A 125 -0.16 -2.06 3.84
N THR A 126 -0.14 -3.36 4.08
CA THR A 126 1.07 -4.16 4.03
C THR A 126 0.74 -5.60 3.70
N LEU A 127 1.69 -6.34 3.20
CA LEU A 127 1.57 -7.77 2.95
C LEU A 127 1.91 -8.55 4.21
N VAL A 128 1.06 -9.50 4.56
CA VAL A 128 1.20 -10.30 5.77
C VAL A 128 1.01 -11.79 5.49
N SER A 129 1.77 -12.60 6.20
CA SER A 129 1.55 -14.04 6.35
C SER A 129 0.68 -14.30 7.59
N LYS A 130 0.08 -15.49 7.70
CA LYS A 130 -0.86 -15.79 8.80
C LYS A 130 -0.24 -15.67 10.19
N ASP A 131 1.05 -15.98 10.29
CA ASP A 131 1.76 -16.03 11.57
C ASP A 131 2.51 -14.74 11.92
N ASP A 132 2.43 -13.73 11.03
CA ASP A 132 3.06 -12.44 11.28
C ASP A 132 2.41 -11.73 12.47
N GLU A 133 3.24 -11.04 13.22
CA GLU A 133 2.81 -10.16 14.30
C GLU A 133 2.80 -8.71 13.82
N ILE A 134 1.69 -8.04 14.09
CA ILE A 134 1.44 -6.68 13.64
C ILE A 134 1.40 -5.78 14.86
N MET A 135 2.15 -4.69 14.78
CA MET A 135 2.14 -3.65 15.80
C MET A 135 1.38 -2.44 15.27
N LEU A 136 0.29 -2.09 15.94
CA LEU A 136 -0.52 -0.90 15.64
C LEU A 136 -0.21 0.18 16.67
N ILE A 137 0.13 1.37 16.19
CA ILE A 137 0.45 2.52 17.03
C ILE A 137 -0.50 3.65 16.65
N ASN A 138 -1.24 4.16 17.64
CA ASN A 138 -2.10 5.32 17.42
C ASN A 138 -1.40 6.65 17.75
N SER A 139 -2.03 7.77 17.41
CA SER A 139 -1.50 9.12 17.66
C SER A 139 -1.31 9.45 19.14
N ASN A 140 -1.95 8.72 20.04
CA ASN A 140 -1.83 8.89 21.50
C ASN A 140 -0.70 8.04 22.09
N GLY A 141 0.06 7.33 21.27
CA GLY A 141 1.16 6.47 21.71
C GLY A 141 0.69 5.10 22.26
N VAL A 142 -0.59 4.74 22.11
CA VAL A 142 -1.05 3.40 22.46
C VAL A 142 -0.56 2.41 21.42
N ILE A 143 0.06 1.33 21.89
CA ILE A 143 0.61 0.26 21.06
C ILE A 143 -0.21 -1.00 21.29
N ILE A 144 -0.69 -1.60 20.22
CA ILE A 144 -1.39 -2.89 20.23
C ILE A 144 -0.58 -3.85 19.37
N ARG A 145 -0.32 -5.05 19.89
CA ARG A 145 0.31 -6.15 19.17
C ARG A 145 -0.72 -7.25 18.98
N ILE A 146 -0.96 -7.61 17.74
CA ILE A 146 -1.91 -8.66 17.35
C ILE A 146 -1.28 -9.57 16.30
N ARG A 147 -1.75 -10.80 16.20
CA ARG A 147 -1.36 -11.70 15.11
C ARG A 147 -2.20 -11.45 13.88
N ALA A 148 -1.60 -11.62 12.70
CA ALA A 148 -2.31 -11.43 11.43
C ALA A 148 -3.56 -12.32 11.36
N ASN A 149 -3.50 -13.57 11.85
CA ASN A 149 -4.63 -14.49 11.82
C ASN A 149 -5.84 -14.06 12.68
N GLU A 150 -5.64 -13.17 13.64
CA GLU A 150 -6.73 -12.58 14.46
C GLU A 150 -7.51 -11.50 13.70
N ILE A 151 -6.90 -10.92 12.66
CA ILE A 151 -7.56 -9.95 11.79
C ILE A 151 -8.43 -10.70 10.78
N SER A 152 -9.68 -10.28 10.63
CA SER A 152 -10.62 -10.97 9.74
C SER A 152 -10.17 -10.98 8.29
N LYS A 153 -10.20 -12.17 7.66
CA LYS A 153 -10.06 -12.31 6.20
C LYS A 153 -11.40 -12.06 5.54
N SER A 154 -11.42 -11.22 4.51
CA SER A 154 -12.66 -10.88 3.78
C SER A 154 -12.35 -10.36 2.37
N GLY A 155 -13.36 -10.36 1.51
CA GLY A 155 -13.22 -9.86 0.14
C GLY A 155 -12.89 -8.37 0.05
N ARG A 156 -12.39 -7.95 -1.11
CA ARG A 156 -11.87 -6.58 -1.37
C ARG A 156 -12.79 -5.45 -0.91
N THR A 157 -14.09 -5.54 -1.16
CA THR A 157 -15.06 -4.47 -0.87
C THR A 157 -15.77 -4.63 0.47
N LYS A 158 -15.42 -5.63 1.27
CA LYS A 158 -15.98 -5.81 2.62
C LYS A 158 -15.33 -4.84 3.60
N ILE A 159 -16.02 -4.63 4.73
CA ILE A 159 -15.49 -3.86 5.86
C ILE A 159 -14.78 -4.84 6.78
N GLY A 160 -13.60 -4.45 7.26
CA GLY A 160 -12.89 -5.16 8.32
C GLY A 160 -13.58 -4.96 9.69
N LYS A 161 -13.09 -5.68 10.69
CA LYS A 161 -13.45 -5.47 12.09
C LYS A 161 -12.59 -4.38 12.71
N ALA A 162 -13.09 -3.70 13.74
CA ALA A 162 -12.29 -2.81 14.56
C ALA A 162 -11.35 -3.63 15.45
N HIS A 163 -10.09 -3.20 15.53
CA HIS A 163 -9.05 -3.84 16.35
C HIS A 163 -8.40 -2.86 17.34
N VAL A 164 -8.78 -1.56 17.28
CA VAL A 164 -8.26 -0.49 18.14
C VAL A 164 -9.40 0.29 18.75
#